data_05bf62a498969aa8ff2b8c203e5769cf
#
_entry.id   05bf62a498969aa8ff2b8c203e5769cf
#
_cell.length_a   1.000
_cell.length_b   1.000
_cell.length_c   1.000
_cell.angle_alpha   90.00
_cell.angle_beta   90.00
_cell.angle_gamma   90.00
#
_symmetry.space_group_name_H-M   'P 1'
#
loop_
_entity.id
_entity.type
_entity.pdbx_description
1 polymer ?
#
loop_
_entity_poly.entity_id
_entity_poly.type
_entity_poly.pdbx_seq_one_letter_code
_entity_poly.pdbx_strand_id
1 'polypeptide(L)'
;MHDHCAALLGDLDSVVREFSTLLSTSKRRRLPALTQETSRKSYESSSTADEFFDAEAGDLDRSQLVIIEHQSEEDTPGSDADEASIHSSSSVSSVGDDDKVFSSSPDNLHPGKPKSLIPLPLTDVVNRRATIPQATVQPPSLIAFVRKNVGKDLSTISMPVSANEPTSLLQRVAEQLEYAHLLDAAVKQKQPRDRLLYVTAFAVSQFSCSRVRERAMRKPFNPLLGETFELLRTQGETAGEGGIGGGFRLIVEKVSHRPVRLAMQADGLAWSFAQSPAPTQKFWGKSAELTTDGRVRVTLRLPDGTDERYSWAVATVFLRNVVMGEKYVEPVGSMAVSNDSSGARAAIEFRSRGMFGGRGEDVVVEVYGSDGSRDGSGLVGTWTGGLRISDQGKPSGPEIWKPGSLVPNAPNTYGMTTFAASLNEITPLEKGKLPATDCRLRPDQRLAEQGKLDEAEDWKVKLEEAQRSRRRVMEEKGQEYRPRWFVKAAAAQDGEEVWKLKGGKDGYWEERAKGTWTGVDDLFNV
;
A
#
# COMPACT_ATOMS: atom_id res chain seq x y z
N MET A 1 -14.88 -31.39 -28.21
CA MET A 1 -14.60 -31.05 -26.80
C MET A 1 -13.67 -32.07 -26.12
N HIS A 2 -13.83 -33.38 -26.36
CA HIS A 2 -12.93 -34.42 -25.82
C HIS A 2 -11.48 -34.28 -26.34
N ASP A 3 -11.29 -34.01 -27.62
CA ASP A 3 -9.96 -33.92 -28.24
C ASP A 3 -9.16 -32.72 -27.76
N HIS A 4 -9.82 -31.60 -27.45
CA HIS A 4 -9.17 -30.43 -26.83
C HIS A 4 -8.73 -30.68 -25.39
N CYS A 5 -9.49 -31.44 -24.60
CA CYS A 5 -9.08 -31.81 -23.26
C CYS A 5 -7.91 -32.79 -23.26
N ALA A 6 -7.85 -33.71 -24.21
CA ALA A 6 -6.74 -34.65 -24.37
C ALA A 6 -5.44 -33.93 -24.80
N ALA A 7 -5.53 -32.95 -25.70
CA ALA A 7 -4.40 -32.13 -26.10
C ALA A 7 -3.86 -31.29 -24.93
N LEU A 8 -4.73 -30.65 -24.16
CA LEU A 8 -4.34 -29.87 -22.97
C LEU A 8 -3.71 -30.72 -21.87
N LEU A 9 -4.18 -31.96 -21.68
CA LEU A 9 -3.58 -32.91 -20.74
C LEU A 9 -2.19 -33.36 -21.23
N GLY A 10 -2.00 -33.55 -22.54
CA GLY A 10 -0.72 -33.87 -23.14
C GLY A 10 0.31 -32.74 -22.99
N ASP A 11 -0.13 -31.50 -23.19
CA ASP A 11 0.70 -30.31 -22.98
C ASP A 11 1.08 -30.13 -21.50
N LEU A 12 0.16 -30.38 -20.58
CA LEU A 12 0.40 -30.33 -19.14
C LEU A 12 1.44 -31.38 -18.70
N ASP A 13 1.29 -32.62 -19.23
CA ASP A 13 2.24 -33.72 -18.94
C ASP A 13 3.66 -33.41 -19.48
N SER A 14 3.74 -32.77 -20.66
CA SER A 14 4.99 -32.32 -21.23
C SER A 14 5.69 -31.27 -20.36
N VAL A 15 4.93 -30.28 -19.88
CA VAL A 15 5.44 -29.21 -18.98
C VAL A 15 5.91 -29.81 -17.65
N VAL A 16 5.16 -30.75 -17.07
CA VAL A 16 5.54 -31.42 -15.81
C VAL A 16 6.81 -32.24 -15.99
N ARG A 17 6.98 -32.95 -17.13
CA ARG A 17 8.20 -33.70 -17.43
C ARG A 17 9.40 -32.79 -17.65
N GLU A 18 9.26 -31.69 -18.40
CA GLU A 18 10.34 -30.70 -18.55
C GLU A 18 10.75 -30.09 -17.19
N PHE A 19 9.80 -29.76 -16.34
CA PHE A 19 10.07 -29.23 -15.01
C PHE A 19 10.80 -30.27 -14.12
N SER A 20 10.38 -31.53 -14.18
CA SER A 20 11.02 -32.64 -13.47
C SER A 20 12.45 -32.90 -13.97
N THR A 21 12.68 -32.76 -15.27
CA THR A 21 14.00 -32.89 -15.88
C THR A 21 14.93 -31.75 -15.49
N LEU A 22 14.41 -30.51 -15.43
CA LEU A 22 15.17 -29.34 -14.95
C LEU A 22 15.55 -29.47 -13.47
N LEU A 23 14.66 -29.96 -12.64
CA LEU A 23 14.93 -30.22 -11.21
C LEU A 23 15.98 -31.32 -11.03
N SER A 24 15.93 -32.40 -11.84
CA SER A 24 16.91 -33.50 -11.78
C SER A 24 18.28 -33.09 -12.28
N THR A 25 18.36 -32.21 -13.29
CA THR A 25 19.61 -31.67 -13.83
C THR A 25 20.26 -30.68 -12.87
N SER A 26 19.47 -29.90 -12.15
CA SER A 26 19.92 -28.99 -11.07
C SER A 26 20.57 -29.75 -9.90
N LYS A 27 20.04 -30.93 -9.53
CA LYS A 27 20.62 -31.77 -8.48
C LYS A 27 21.94 -32.42 -8.80
N ARG A 28 22.37 -32.49 -10.08
CA ARG A 28 23.61 -33.18 -10.51
C ARG A 28 24.87 -32.31 -10.60
N ARG A 29 24.78 -31.00 -10.42
CA ARG A 29 25.97 -30.12 -10.40
C ARG A 29 26.45 -29.87 -8.95
N ARG A 30 27.08 -30.91 -8.33
CA ARG A 30 28.03 -30.71 -7.25
C ARG A 30 29.41 -30.48 -7.86
N LEU A 31 29.94 -29.28 -7.72
CA LEU A 31 31.33 -28.96 -8.03
C LEU A 31 32.24 -29.47 -6.91
N PRO A 32 33.42 -30.00 -7.26
CA PRO A 32 34.40 -30.44 -6.26
C PRO A 32 35.12 -29.26 -5.63
N ALA A 33 35.47 -29.42 -4.35
CA ALA A 33 36.28 -28.48 -3.60
C ALA A 33 37.66 -28.27 -4.24
N LEU A 34 38.06 -27.03 -4.45
CA LEU A 34 39.41 -26.65 -4.81
C LEU A 34 40.04 -25.78 -3.73
N THR A 35 41.22 -26.22 -3.33
CA THR A 35 42.21 -25.62 -2.45
C THR A 35 42.73 -24.27 -2.95
N GLN A 36 43.15 -23.44 -2.00
CA GLN A 36 43.79 -22.13 -2.11
C GLN A 36 44.94 -22.11 -3.14
N GLU A 37 45.05 -21.04 -3.91
CA GLU A 37 46.19 -20.11 -3.95
C GLU A 37 46.06 -18.97 -4.97
N THR A 38 46.34 -17.78 -4.46
CA THR A 38 46.97 -16.57 -5.05
C THR A 38 46.45 -15.89 -6.32
N SER A 39 46.00 -14.65 -6.05
CA SER A 39 46.31 -13.40 -6.77
C SER A 39 46.06 -13.26 -8.27
N ARG A 40 45.06 -12.43 -8.61
CA ARG A 40 45.22 -11.24 -9.47
C ARG A 40 43.90 -10.50 -9.71
N LYS A 41 44.04 -9.17 -9.72
CA LYS A 41 42.99 -8.16 -9.94
C LYS A 41 42.21 -8.41 -11.22
N SER A 42 40.87 -8.39 -11.13
CA SER A 42 40.01 -8.03 -12.26
C SER A 42 38.78 -7.32 -11.74
N TYR A 43 38.37 -6.30 -12.44
CA TYR A 43 37.28 -5.38 -12.20
C TYR A 43 35.98 -6.11 -11.81
N GLU A 44 35.56 -5.95 -10.59
CA GLU A 44 34.24 -6.33 -10.14
C GLU A 44 33.22 -5.27 -10.53
N SER A 45 32.42 -5.58 -11.52
CA SER A 45 31.13 -4.93 -11.70
C SER A 45 30.19 -5.49 -10.64
N SER A 46 30.11 -4.84 -9.49
CA SER A 46 29.15 -5.19 -8.45
C SER A 46 27.78 -4.64 -8.84
N SER A 47 26.98 -5.40 -9.56
CA SER A 47 25.56 -5.17 -9.68
C SER A 47 24.89 -5.65 -8.39
N THR A 48 24.74 -4.75 -7.43
CA THR A 48 23.91 -5.00 -6.26
C THR A 48 22.45 -4.81 -6.64
N ALA A 49 21.77 -5.87 -6.55
CA ALA A 49 20.38 -6.01 -6.81
C ALA A 49 19.56 -5.93 -5.53
N ASP A 50 18.76 -4.95 -5.42
CA ASP A 50 17.87 -4.74 -4.30
C ASP A 50 16.70 -3.83 -4.65
N GLU A 51 15.92 -4.18 -5.68
CA GLU A 51 14.70 -3.42 -5.96
C GLU A 51 13.65 -4.21 -6.73
N PHE A 52 13.23 -5.26 -6.10
CA PHE A 52 11.85 -5.71 -6.21
C PHE A 52 11.12 -5.18 -4.99
N PHE A 53 9.79 -5.10 -5.01
CA PHE A 53 9.06 -5.18 -3.76
C PHE A 53 9.64 -6.39 -3.06
N ASP A 54 10.56 -6.14 -2.17
CA ASP A 54 11.35 -7.19 -1.59
C ASP A 54 10.41 -8.17 -0.93
N ALA A 55 10.32 -9.35 -1.49
CA ALA A 55 10.07 -10.50 -0.67
C ALA A 55 11.10 -10.39 0.43
N GLU A 56 10.64 -10.22 1.66
CA GLU A 56 11.45 -10.17 2.84
C GLU A 56 12.54 -11.22 2.76
N ALA A 57 13.77 -10.82 2.40
CA ALA A 57 14.93 -11.57 2.80
C ALA A 57 15.07 -11.31 4.30
N GLY A 58 14.28 -12.04 5.10
CA GLY A 58 14.60 -12.25 6.49
C GLY A 58 16.03 -12.73 6.54
N ASP A 59 16.76 -12.25 7.53
CA ASP A 59 18.07 -12.73 7.91
C ASP A 59 17.99 -14.25 8.10
N LEU A 60 18.15 -15.00 7.02
CA LEU A 60 18.29 -16.44 7.03
C LEU A 60 19.74 -16.73 6.69
N ASP A 61 20.40 -17.15 7.78
CA ASP A 61 21.66 -17.89 7.74
C ASP A 61 21.80 -18.71 6.44
N ARG A 62 22.95 -18.62 5.80
CA ARG A 62 23.32 -19.10 4.45
C ARG A 62 23.14 -20.60 4.19
N SER A 63 22.21 -21.31 4.85
CA SER A 63 22.12 -22.77 4.78
C SER A 63 20.73 -23.40 4.63
N GLN A 64 19.66 -22.69 4.28
CA GLN A 64 18.37 -23.36 4.03
C GLN A 64 17.83 -23.14 2.63
N LEU A 65 18.13 -24.12 1.79
CA LEU A 65 17.38 -24.46 0.58
C LEU A 65 15.93 -24.77 0.95
N VAL A 66 14.99 -24.17 0.26
CA VAL A 66 13.57 -24.48 0.37
C VAL A 66 13.35 -25.95 0.03
N ILE A 67 13.15 -26.76 1.04
CA ILE A 67 12.65 -28.13 0.92
C ILE A 67 11.13 -28.05 0.96
N ILE A 68 10.48 -28.44 -0.12
CA ILE A 68 9.04 -28.70 -0.15
C ILE A 68 8.84 -30.07 0.50
N GLU A 69 8.53 -30.11 1.77
CA GLU A 69 8.01 -31.32 2.41
C GLU A 69 6.49 -31.27 2.47
N HIS A 70 5.89 -32.31 1.91
CA HIS A 70 4.54 -32.72 2.21
C HIS A 70 4.53 -33.34 3.61
N GLN A 71 3.82 -32.76 4.57
CA GLN A 71 3.45 -33.47 5.78
C GLN A 71 1.94 -33.40 5.99
N SER A 72 1.42 -34.60 6.15
CA SER A 72 0.10 -34.95 6.66
C SER A 72 0.01 -34.65 8.15
N GLU A 73 -1.21 -34.32 8.56
CA GLU A 73 -1.63 -34.06 9.94
C GLU A 73 -1.36 -35.20 10.90
N GLU A 74 -0.98 -34.90 12.15
CA GLU A 74 -1.49 -35.54 13.36
C GLU A 74 -1.08 -34.80 14.65
N ASP A 75 -2.00 -34.75 15.55
CA ASP A 75 -2.26 -34.27 16.91
C ASP A 75 -1.14 -34.10 17.96
N THR A 76 -1.23 -32.96 18.65
CA THR A 76 -1.21 -32.55 20.10
C THR A 76 -0.47 -33.43 21.19
N PRO A 77 -0.33 -32.98 22.49
CA PRO A 77 -0.07 -31.65 23.10
C PRO A 77 1.00 -31.71 24.24
N GLY A 78 1.30 -30.54 24.86
CA GLY A 78 1.77 -30.54 26.30
C GLY A 78 2.93 -29.60 26.65
N SER A 79 2.64 -28.57 27.29
CA SER A 79 2.98 -28.06 28.67
C SER A 79 4.41 -27.63 29.02
N ASP A 80 4.38 -26.49 29.69
CA ASP A 80 5.10 -25.98 30.87
C ASP A 80 6.36 -25.11 30.70
N ALA A 81 6.12 -23.86 31.06
CA ALA A 81 6.75 -23.00 32.10
C ALA A 81 8.29 -22.98 32.25
N ASP A 82 8.90 -21.80 32.27
CA ASP A 82 9.39 -21.17 33.49
C ASP A 82 10.01 -19.77 33.24
N GLU A 83 9.84 -18.96 34.29
CA GLU A 83 10.26 -17.57 34.46
C GLU A 83 11.79 -17.40 34.53
N ALA A 84 12.26 -16.21 34.17
CA ALA A 84 13.26 -15.48 35.00
C ALA A 84 13.41 -14.02 34.60
N SER A 85 13.05 -13.16 35.50
CA SER A 85 13.36 -11.72 35.55
C SER A 85 14.83 -11.47 35.88
N ILE A 86 15.42 -10.42 35.26
CA ILE A 86 16.51 -9.67 35.93
C ILE A 86 16.40 -8.20 35.56
N HIS A 87 16.21 -7.38 36.58
CA HIS A 87 16.40 -5.94 36.62
C HIS A 87 17.87 -5.55 36.47
N SER A 88 18.14 -4.47 35.75
CA SER A 88 19.24 -3.57 36.18
C SER A 88 19.05 -2.16 35.64
N SER A 89 19.00 -1.23 36.55
CA SER A 89 18.98 0.22 36.41
C SER A 89 20.39 0.80 36.29
N SER A 90 20.58 1.87 35.52
CA SER A 90 21.38 3.06 35.91
C SER A 90 21.32 4.13 34.83
N SER A 91 20.71 5.21 35.11
CA SER A 91 21.06 6.61 35.42
C SER A 91 21.94 7.36 34.40
N VAL A 92 21.25 8.32 33.76
CA VAL A 92 21.49 9.77 33.61
C VAL A 92 22.81 10.27 32.99
N SER A 93 22.68 10.98 31.88
CA SER A 93 23.04 12.39 31.84
C SER A 93 22.40 13.11 30.64
N SER A 94 21.87 14.28 30.95
CA SER A 94 21.17 15.24 30.13
C SER A 94 22.09 15.96 29.17
N VAL A 95 21.64 16.24 27.93
CA VAL A 95 21.74 17.56 27.28
C VAL A 95 20.77 17.64 26.12
N GLY A 96 19.86 18.64 26.16
CA GLY A 96 19.42 19.46 25.03
C GLY A 96 18.28 18.96 24.18
N ASP A 97 17.11 19.42 24.54
CA ASP A 97 16.02 20.00 23.75
C ASP A 97 15.32 19.24 22.61
N ASP A 98 14.03 19.13 22.82
CA ASP A 98 12.91 19.00 21.87
C ASP A 98 12.57 17.65 21.23
N ASP A 99 13.03 16.51 21.71
CA ASP A 99 12.36 15.24 21.47
C ASP A 99 11.36 14.91 22.61
N LYS A 100 10.18 15.52 22.56
CA LYS A 100 9.05 15.06 23.38
C LYS A 100 8.66 13.66 22.92
N VAL A 101 9.16 12.66 23.63
CA VAL A 101 8.67 11.28 23.57
C VAL A 101 7.18 11.31 23.91
N PHE A 102 6.34 11.19 22.89
CA PHE A 102 4.89 11.10 23.06
C PHE A 102 4.57 9.81 23.82
N SER A 103 3.92 9.95 24.98
CA SER A 103 3.52 8.83 25.81
C SER A 103 2.63 7.85 25.05
N SER A 104 2.79 6.56 25.32
CA SER A 104 2.19 5.42 24.62
C SER A 104 0.71 5.12 24.99
N SER A 105 -0.12 6.13 25.27
CA SER A 105 -1.55 5.87 25.42
C SER A 105 -2.19 5.61 24.04
N PRO A 106 -3.13 4.65 23.89
CA PRO A 106 -3.84 4.37 22.64
C PRO A 106 -4.46 5.63 22.01
N ASP A 107 -4.89 6.56 22.82
CA ASP A 107 -5.43 7.87 22.42
C ASP A 107 -4.43 8.72 21.62
N ASN A 108 -3.16 8.53 21.88
CA ASN A 108 -2.10 9.29 21.23
C ASN A 108 -1.75 8.77 19.82
N LEU A 109 -2.23 7.61 19.40
CA LEU A 109 -1.93 7.04 18.08
C LEU A 109 -2.86 7.54 16.97
N HIS A 110 -4.04 8.07 17.33
CA HIS A 110 -4.96 8.66 16.37
C HIS A 110 -4.49 10.04 15.89
N PRO A 111 -4.83 10.44 14.65
CA PRO A 111 -4.56 11.79 14.19
C PRO A 111 -5.39 12.78 15.02
N GLY A 112 -4.70 13.71 15.67
CA GLY A 112 -5.32 14.80 16.41
C GLY A 112 -5.88 15.89 15.48
N LYS A 113 -6.62 16.85 16.06
CA LYS A 113 -7.08 18.03 15.32
C LYS A 113 -5.87 18.85 14.88
N PRO A 114 -5.70 19.12 13.58
CA PRO A 114 -4.60 19.96 13.13
C PRO A 114 -4.75 21.39 13.66
N LYS A 115 -3.64 22.01 14.03
CA LYS A 115 -3.64 23.42 14.50
C LYS A 115 -4.09 24.38 13.41
N SER A 116 -3.79 24.05 12.16
CA SER A 116 -4.20 24.82 10.98
C SER A 116 -4.64 23.86 9.90
N LEU A 117 -5.69 24.21 9.17
CA LEU A 117 -6.18 23.49 7.99
C LEU A 117 -5.67 24.08 6.68
N ILE A 118 -4.75 25.06 6.71
CA ILE A 118 -4.21 25.66 5.49
C ILE A 118 -3.69 24.53 4.57
N PRO A 119 -4.08 24.50 3.28
CA PRO A 119 -4.79 25.53 2.54
C PRO A 119 -6.33 25.37 2.53
N LEU A 120 -6.91 24.54 3.36
CA LEU A 120 -8.38 24.31 3.41
C LEU A 120 -9.11 25.44 4.15
N PRO A 121 -10.37 25.73 3.81
CA PRO A 121 -11.16 25.14 2.72
C PRO A 121 -10.73 25.68 1.36
N LEU A 122 -10.70 24.80 0.33
CA LEU A 122 -10.47 25.19 -1.06
C LEU A 122 -11.82 25.29 -1.77
N THR A 123 -12.16 26.49 -2.21
CA THR A 123 -13.41 26.78 -2.93
C THR A 123 -13.17 26.93 -4.44
N ASP A 124 -11.91 26.99 -4.86
CA ASP A 124 -11.55 27.16 -6.24
C ASP A 124 -12.02 25.96 -7.08
N VAL A 125 -12.61 26.24 -8.23
CA VAL A 125 -13.01 25.18 -9.17
C VAL A 125 -11.77 24.71 -9.92
N VAL A 126 -11.42 23.46 -9.74
CA VAL A 126 -10.32 22.81 -10.46
C VAL A 126 -10.88 21.71 -11.34
N ASN A 127 -10.70 21.85 -12.66
CA ASN A 127 -11.01 20.80 -13.62
C ASN A 127 -9.83 19.84 -13.70
N ARG A 128 -10.01 18.64 -13.15
CA ARG A 128 -9.00 17.60 -13.26
C ARG A 128 -9.22 16.75 -14.49
N ARG A 129 -8.14 16.23 -15.03
CA ARG A 129 -8.22 15.30 -16.14
C ARG A 129 -9.00 14.04 -15.74
N ALA A 130 -9.86 13.57 -16.63
CA ALA A 130 -10.59 12.31 -16.50
C ALA A 130 -9.98 11.19 -17.34
N THR A 131 -8.85 11.45 -18.01
CA THR A 131 -8.19 10.52 -18.93
C THR A 131 -6.69 10.49 -18.68
N ILE A 132 -6.05 9.44 -19.18
CA ILE A 132 -4.60 9.25 -19.14
C ILE A 132 -4.13 8.76 -20.52
N PRO A 133 -2.90 9.06 -20.95
CA PRO A 133 -2.36 8.48 -22.16
C PRO A 133 -2.42 6.95 -22.13
N GLN A 134 -2.70 6.35 -23.27
CA GLN A 134 -2.80 4.90 -23.39
C GLN A 134 -1.40 4.27 -23.26
N ALA A 135 -1.36 3.06 -22.68
CA ALA A 135 -0.15 2.26 -22.64
C ALA A 135 0.34 1.94 -24.06
N THR A 136 1.60 2.24 -24.33
CA THR A 136 2.21 2.01 -25.66
C THR A 136 2.64 0.57 -25.88
N VAL A 137 2.83 -0.20 -24.79
CA VAL A 137 3.24 -1.61 -24.83
C VAL A 137 2.41 -2.45 -23.88
N GLN A 138 2.28 -3.72 -24.18
CA GLN A 138 1.68 -4.68 -23.25
C GLN A 138 2.62 -4.96 -22.07
N PRO A 139 2.08 -5.22 -20.87
CA PRO A 139 2.91 -5.56 -19.72
C PRO A 139 3.70 -6.84 -20.03
N PRO A 140 4.98 -6.92 -19.60
CA PRO A 140 5.80 -8.10 -19.84
C PRO A 140 5.19 -9.33 -19.17
N SER A 141 5.31 -10.47 -19.84
CA SER A 141 4.93 -11.74 -19.22
C SER A 141 5.90 -12.07 -18.09
N LEU A 142 5.39 -12.30 -16.90
CA LEU A 142 6.21 -12.71 -15.75
C LEU A 142 6.95 -14.02 -16.04
N ILE A 143 6.31 -14.96 -16.75
CA ILE A 143 6.95 -16.23 -17.17
C ILE A 143 8.11 -15.96 -18.12
N ALA A 144 7.91 -15.11 -19.12
CA ALA A 144 8.98 -14.76 -20.06
C ALA A 144 10.14 -14.05 -19.33
N PHE A 145 9.83 -13.20 -18.36
CA PHE A 145 10.82 -12.55 -17.52
C PHE A 145 11.62 -13.55 -16.68
N VAL A 146 10.97 -14.49 -16.00
CA VAL A 146 11.63 -15.55 -15.23
C VAL A 146 12.48 -16.43 -16.14
N ARG A 147 11.97 -16.87 -17.30
CA ARG A 147 12.74 -17.68 -18.27
C ARG A 147 14.01 -16.97 -18.77
N LYS A 148 13.92 -15.67 -19.07
CA LYS A 148 15.06 -14.86 -19.54
C LYS A 148 16.14 -14.71 -18.46
N ASN A 149 15.77 -14.87 -17.18
CA ASN A 149 16.65 -14.67 -16.04
C ASN A 149 16.89 -15.96 -15.25
N VAL A 150 16.67 -17.13 -15.85
CA VAL A 150 16.99 -18.43 -15.23
C VAL A 150 18.47 -18.49 -14.84
N GLY A 151 18.72 -18.90 -13.60
CA GLY A 151 20.08 -18.98 -13.04
C GLY A 151 20.61 -17.68 -12.44
N LYS A 152 19.87 -16.58 -12.54
CA LYS A 152 20.15 -15.35 -11.81
C LYS A 152 19.30 -15.28 -10.54
N ASP A 153 19.80 -14.62 -9.52
CA ASP A 153 18.98 -14.31 -8.34
C ASP A 153 17.90 -13.31 -8.74
N LEU A 154 16.64 -13.76 -8.74
CA LEU A 154 15.49 -12.94 -9.16
C LEU A 154 15.19 -11.81 -8.17
N SER A 155 15.64 -11.93 -6.92
CA SER A 155 15.53 -10.84 -5.92
C SER A 155 16.40 -9.65 -6.28
N THR A 156 17.38 -9.89 -7.16
CA THR A 156 18.38 -8.92 -7.58
C THR A 156 18.06 -8.23 -8.91
N ILE A 157 17.01 -8.62 -9.62
CA ILE A 157 16.71 -8.10 -10.96
C ILE A 157 15.58 -7.06 -10.90
N SER A 158 15.91 -5.81 -11.23
CA SER A 158 14.90 -4.75 -11.37
C SER A 158 13.97 -5.04 -12.54
N MET A 159 12.65 -4.85 -12.34
CA MET A 159 11.69 -4.99 -13.44
C MET A 159 11.74 -3.78 -14.36
N PRO A 160 11.58 -3.99 -15.68
CA PRO A 160 11.59 -2.88 -16.63
C PRO A 160 10.39 -1.94 -16.40
N VAL A 161 10.54 -0.66 -16.79
CA VAL A 161 9.48 0.36 -16.70
C VAL A 161 8.19 -0.09 -17.39
N SER A 162 8.27 -0.91 -18.45
CA SER A 162 7.10 -1.49 -19.12
C SER A 162 6.21 -2.33 -18.20
N ALA A 163 6.72 -2.79 -17.05
CA ALA A 163 5.95 -3.46 -16.01
C ALA A 163 5.28 -2.49 -15.02
N ASN A 164 5.54 -1.19 -15.13
CA ASN A 164 4.95 -0.20 -14.25
C ASN A 164 3.70 0.46 -14.86
N GLU A 165 2.80 0.90 -14.01
CA GLU A 165 1.81 1.93 -14.32
C GLU A 165 2.45 3.30 -14.07
N PRO A 166 1.98 4.39 -14.71
CA PRO A 166 2.62 5.71 -14.60
C PRO A 166 2.27 6.45 -13.31
N THR A 167 2.22 5.73 -12.19
CA THR A 167 1.99 6.27 -10.84
C THR A 167 2.96 5.64 -9.86
N SER A 168 3.31 6.36 -8.80
CA SER A 168 4.12 5.84 -7.70
C SER A 168 3.27 5.08 -6.67
N LEU A 169 3.93 4.31 -5.80
CA LEU A 169 3.26 3.69 -4.66
C LEU A 169 2.65 4.74 -3.70
N LEU A 170 3.22 5.95 -3.63
CA LEU A 170 2.67 7.07 -2.84
C LEU A 170 1.29 7.49 -3.37
N GLN A 171 1.13 7.54 -4.68
CA GLN A 171 -0.15 7.82 -5.33
C GLN A 171 -1.10 6.63 -5.20
N ARG A 172 -0.59 5.41 -5.26
CA ARG A 172 -1.41 4.20 -5.11
C ARG A 172 -2.05 4.10 -3.73
N VAL A 173 -1.34 4.43 -2.65
CA VAL A 173 -1.95 4.45 -1.31
C VAL A 173 -2.91 5.62 -1.14
N ALA A 174 -2.73 6.72 -1.87
CA ALA A 174 -3.66 7.85 -1.87
C ALA A 174 -5.02 7.51 -2.51
N GLU A 175 -5.11 6.48 -3.35
CA GLU A 175 -6.38 6.00 -3.92
C GLU A 175 -7.39 5.55 -2.85
N GLN A 176 -6.96 5.25 -1.62
CA GLN A 176 -7.86 4.98 -0.49
C GLN A 176 -8.82 6.14 -0.22
N LEU A 177 -8.42 7.38 -0.57
CA LEU A 177 -9.22 8.59 -0.33
C LEU A 177 -10.16 8.94 -1.50
N GLU A 178 -10.28 8.10 -2.52
CA GLU A 178 -11.23 8.29 -3.63
C GLU A 178 -12.66 8.50 -3.11
N TYR A 179 -13.00 7.84 -2.01
CA TYR A 179 -14.33 7.89 -1.41
C TYR A 179 -14.35 8.63 -0.06
N ALA A 180 -13.47 9.62 0.13
CA ALA A 180 -13.38 10.40 1.36
C ALA A 180 -14.70 11.11 1.73
N HIS A 181 -15.59 11.37 0.77
CA HIS A 181 -16.93 11.88 1.01
C HIS A 181 -17.78 11.00 1.95
N LEU A 182 -17.45 9.70 2.07
CA LEU A 182 -18.10 8.80 3.05
C LEU A 182 -17.77 9.20 4.49
N LEU A 183 -16.57 9.74 4.74
CA LEU A 183 -16.21 10.28 6.06
C LEU A 183 -16.97 11.57 6.34
N ASP A 184 -17.14 12.44 5.34
CA ASP A 184 -18.00 13.64 5.46
C ASP A 184 -19.48 13.26 5.72
N ALA A 185 -19.94 12.17 5.07
CA ALA A 185 -21.28 11.63 5.28
C ALA A 185 -21.43 11.00 6.67
N ALA A 186 -20.39 10.30 7.17
CA ALA A 186 -20.38 9.72 8.51
C ALA A 186 -20.58 10.77 9.59
N VAL A 187 -19.85 11.90 9.52
CA VAL A 187 -19.97 13.00 10.49
C VAL A 187 -21.40 13.55 10.59
N LYS A 188 -22.17 13.48 9.49
CA LYS A 188 -23.56 13.97 9.43
C LYS A 188 -24.57 13.00 10.05
N GLN A 189 -24.18 11.75 10.32
CA GLN A 189 -25.08 10.75 10.91
C GLN A 189 -25.30 11.00 12.39
N LYS A 190 -26.57 10.97 12.84
CA LYS A 190 -26.93 11.19 14.24
C LYS A 190 -26.60 9.99 15.13
N GLN A 191 -26.81 8.77 14.61
CA GLN A 191 -26.62 7.54 15.36
C GLN A 191 -25.18 7.05 15.25
N PRO A 192 -24.51 6.65 16.36
CA PRO A 192 -23.16 6.09 16.34
C PRO A 192 -23.03 4.88 15.40
N ARG A 193 -24.05 4.03 15.37
CA ARG A 193 -24.14 2.87 14.49
C ARG A 193 -24.05 3.26 13.01
N ASP A 194 -24.81 4.27 12.61
CA ASP A 194 -24.83 4.72 11.21
C ASP A 194 -23.47 5.33 10.82
N ARG A 195 -22.83 6.08 11.73
CA ARG A 195 -21.47 6.57 11.52
C ARG A 195 -20.48 5.41 11.27
N LEU A 196 -20.57 4.36 12.11
CA LEU A 196 -19.74 3.15 11.94
C LEU A 196 -19.98 2.48 10.58
N LEU A 197 -21.22 2.40 10.09
CA LEU A 197 -21.53 1.85 8.76
C LEU A 197 -20.89 2.65 7.63
N TYR A 198 -20.91 3.99 7.67
CA TYR A 198 -20.27 4.83 6.67
C TYR A 198 -18.74 4.72 6.71
N VAL A 199 -18.12 4.70 7.89
CA VAL A 199 -16.68 4.47 8.06
C VAL A 199 -16.30 3.07 7.54
N THR A 200 -17.16 2.08 7.77
CA THR A 200 -16.97 0.71 7.26
C THR A 200 -17.08 0.65 5.74
N ALA A 201 -18.05 1.36 5.15
CA ALA A 201 -18.15 1.47 3.69
C ALA A 201 -16.89 2.12 3.09
N PHE A 202 -16.34 3.17 3.74
CA PHE A 202 -15.07 3.76 3.37
C PHE A 202 -13.92 2.75 3.47
N ALA A 203 -13.85 1.94 4.53
CA ALA A 203 -12.80 0.93 4.70
C ALA A 203 -12.87 -0.17 3.62
N VAL A 204 -14.07 -0.58 3.18
CA VAL A 204 -14.25 -1.56 2.10
C VAL A 204 -13.96 -0.95 0.72
N SER A 205 -14.33 0.30 0.51
CA SER A 205 -14.24 0.98 -0.79
C SER A 205 -12.82 1.01 -1.38
N GLN A 206 -11.78 1.00 -0.54
CA GLN A 206 -10.38 1.01 -0.98
C GLN A 206 -10.01 -0.16 -1.90
N PHE A 207 -10.67 -1.32 -1.77
CA PHE A 207 -10.38 -2.49 -2.60
C PHE A 207 -10.87 -2.32 -4.03
N SER A 208 -11.84 -1.43 -4.26
CA SER A 208 -12.44 -1.20 -5.58
C SER A 208 -11.47 -0.66 -6.63
N CYS A 209 -10.35 -0.06 -6.22
CA CYS A 209 -9.29 0.38 -7.13
C CYS A 209 -8.68 -0.78 -7.95
N SER A 210 -8.81 -2.02 -7.45
CA SER A 210 -8.32 -3.25 -8.09
C SER A 210 -9.44 -4.11 -8.70
N ARG A 211 -10.66 -3.55 -8.87
CA ARG A 211 -11.82 -4.30 -9.37
C ARG A 211 -11.69 -4.76 -10.82
N VAL A 212 -10.85 -4.10 -11.60
CA VAL A 212 -10.60 -4.46 -13.00
C VAL A 212 -9.24 -5.13 -13.15
N ARG A 213 -9.19 -6.07 -14.09
CA ARG A 213 -8.03 -6.92 -14.35
C ARG A 213 -6.76 -6.12 -14.65
N GLU A 214 -6.90 -5.06 -15.42
CA GLU A 214 -5.79 -4.24 -15.92
C GLU A 214 -4.97 -3.64 -14.77
N ARG A 215 -5.60 -3.35 -13.64
CA ARG A 215 -4.91 -2.87 -12.44
C ARG A 215 -4.00 -3.92 -11.79
N ALA A 216 -4.24 -5.22 -12.05
CA ALA A 216 -3.43 -6.32 -11.55
C ALA A 216 -2.22 -6.63 -12.45
N MET A 217 -2.14 -6.03 -13.63
CA MET A 217 -1.13 -6.39 -14.65
C MET A 217 0.17 -5.60 -14.50
N ARG A 218 0.12 -4.44 -13.86
CA ARG A 218 1.27 -3.54 -13.67
C ARG A 218 1.36 -3.12 -12.21
N LYS A 219 2.55 -2.75 -11.79
CA LYS A 219 2.83 -2.25 -10.45
C LYS A 219 3.10 -0.73 -10.48
N PRO A 220 2.87 0.00 -9.41
CA PRO A 220 3.33 1.39 -9.32
C PRO A 220 4.88 1.46 -9.30
N PHE A 221 5.42 2.63 -9.60
CA PHE A 221 6.84 2.90 -9.35
C PHE A 221 7.14 2.82 -7.85
N ASN A 222 8.28 2.21 -7.50
CA ASN A 222 8.77 2.22 -6.13
C ASN A 222 9.32 3.62 -5.80
N PRO A 223 8.82 4.32 -4.77
CA PRO A 223 9.31 5.65 -4.43
C PRO A 223 10.72 5.61 -3.86
N LEU A 224 11.49 6.66 -4.09
CA LEU A 224 12.79 6.86 -3.44
C LEU A 224 12.57 7.18 -1.96
N LEU A 225 13.57 6.92 -1.12
CA LEU A 225 13.53 7.28 0.30
C LEU A 225 13.44 8.81 0.44
N GLY A 226 12.43 9.29 1.17
CA GLY A 226 12.12 10.72 1.30
C GLY A 226 11.26 11.29 0.16
N GLU A 227 10.90 10.50 -0.84
CA GLU A 227 9.95 10.92 -1.88
C GLU A 227 8.58 11.17 -1.27
N THR A 228 7.91 12.23 -1.73
CA THR A 228 6.63 12.70 -1.20
C THR A 228 5.54 12.74 -2.27
N PHE A 229 4.31 12.79 -1.83
CA PHE A 229 3.15 13.09 -2.66
C PHE A 229 2.14 13.89 -1.85
N GLU A 230 1.76 15.08 -2.33
CA GLU A 230 0.63 15.84 -1.78
C GLU A 230 -0.61 15.72 -2.67
N LEU A 231 -1.77 15.74 -2.07
CA LEU A 231 -3.03 15.82 -2.79
C LEU A 231 -3.95 16.84 -2.11
N LEU A 232 -4.43 17.78 -2.90
CA LEU A 232 -5.46 18.74 -2.49
C LEU A 232 -6.73 18.45 -3.27
N ARG A 233 -7.87 18.34 -2.59
CA ARG A 233 -9.18 18.26 -3.19
C ARG A 233 -10.04 19.43 -2.73
N THR A 234 -10.69 20.07 -3.69
CA THR A 234 -11.57 21.22 -3.41
C THR A 234 -12.97 20.75 -3.02
N GLN A 235 -13.76 21.66 -2.47
CA GLN A 235 -15.18 21.41 -2.25
C GLN A 235 -15.85 21.16 -3.62
N GLY A 236 -16.61 20.08 -3.70
CA GLY A 236 -17.29 19.67 -4.94
C GLY A 236 -16.53 18.64 -5.77
N GLU A 237 -15.19 18.58 -5.74
CA GLU A 237 -14.45 17.52 -6.43
C GLU A 237 -14.64 16.14 -5.76
N THR A 238 -14.86 16.13 -4.44
CA THR A 238 -15.12 14.92 -3.66
C THR A 238 -16.58 14.52 -3.65
N ALA A 239 -17.45 15.32 -4.29
CA ALA A 239 -18.85 14.98 -4.49
C ALA A 239 -18.93 13.86 -5.54
N GLY A 240 -18.97 12.61 -5.09
CA GLY A 240 -19.48 11.52 -5.90
C GLY A 240 -20.91 11.81 -6.35
N GLU A 241 -21.47 11.04 -7.29
CA GLU A 241 -22.87 11.19 -7.71
C GLU A 241 -23.78 11.19 -6.46
N GLY A 242 -24.16 12.37 -5.99
CA GLY A 242 -25.11 12.59 -4.88
C GLY A 242 -24.58 13.20 -3.59
N GLY A 243 -23.32 13.64 -3.48
CA GLY A 243 -22.79 14.20 -2.23
C GLY A 243 -21.90 15.43 -2.38
N ILE A 244 -22.08 16.44 -1.55
CA ILE A 244 -21.15 17.57 -1.41
C ILE A 244 -20.07 17.13 -0.43
N GLY A 245 -18.88 16.79 -0.93
CA GLY A 245 -17.71 16.54 -0.09
C GLY A 245 -17.10 17.84 0.42
N GLY A 246 -16.50 17.82 1.60
CA GLY A 246 -15.86 18.98 2.22
C GLY A 246 -14.51 19.36 1.63
N GLY A 247 -13.96 18.54 0.74
CA GLY A 247 -12.58 18.64 0.31
C GLY A 247 -11.59 18.15 1.37
N PHE A 248 -10.34 17.91 0.98
CA PHE A 248 -9.28 17.46 1.90
C PHE A 248 -7.89 17.78 1.37
N ARG A 249 -6.93 17.68 2.27
CA ARG A 249 -5.49 17.69 1.98
C ARG A 249 -4.88 16.36 2.43
N LEU A 250 -3.89 15.87 1.69
CA LEU A 250 -3.14 14.66 1.99
C LEU A 250 -1.66 14.92 1.78
N ILE A 251 -0.82 14.38 2.65
CA ILE A 251 0.61 14.22 2.45
C ILE A 251 1.01 12.76 2.70
N VAL A 252 1.86 12.23 1.83
CA VAL A 252 2.49 10.92 1.94
C VAL A 252 3.99 11.08 1.79
N GLU A 253 4.78 10.39 2.60
CA GLU A 253 6.25 10.34 2.53
C GLU A 253 6.74 8.88 2.63
N LYS A 254 7.75 8.49 1.85
CA LYS A 254 8.45 7.22 2.10
C LYS A 254 9.44 7.39 3.23
N VAL A 255 9.11 6.84 4.39
CA VAL A 255 9.86 7.03 5.65
C VAL A 255 10.89 5.94 5.93
N SER A 256 10.77 4.76 5.31
CA SER A 256 11.73 3.67 5.40
C SER A 256 11.86 2.94 4.07
N HIS A 257 13.05 2.41 3.80
CA HIS A 257 13.33 1.65 2.59
C HIS A 257 13.37 0.13 2.85
N ARG A 258 13.82 -0.28 4.03
CA ARG A 258 13.88 -1.68 4.48
C ARG A 258 13.50 -1.78 5.96
N PRO A 259 12.31 -2.32 6.23
CA PRO A 259 11.23 -2.65 5.29
C PRO A 259 10.68 -1.39 4.60
N VAL A 260 10.05 -1.56 3.43
CA VAL A 260 9.36 -0.45 2.77
C VAL A 260 8.23 0.03 3.69
N ARG A 261 8.29 1.31 4.09
CA ARG A 261 7.23 1.92 4.89
C ARG A 261 6.94 3.33 4.41
N LEU A 262 5.68 3.62 4.30
CA LEU A 262 5.18 4.95 4.01
C LEU A 262 4.54 5.52 5.29
N ALA A 263 4.43 6.83 5.34
CA ALA A 263 3.60 7.52 6.33
C ALA A 263 2.67 8.46 5.59
N MET A 264 1.39 8.47 5.97
CA MET A 264 0.39 9.31 5.33
C MET A 264 -0.59 9.88 6.34
N GLN A 265 -0.97 11.13 6.09
CA GLN A 265 -2.04 11.80 6.82
C GLN A 265 -2.87 12.66 5.88
N ALA A 266 -4.19 12.51 6.00
CA ALA A 266 -5.16 13.36 5.34
C ALA A 266 -6.04 14.07 6.36
N ASP A 267 -6.40 15.32 6.07
CA ASP A 267 -7.30 16.12 6.89
C ASP A 267 -8.41 16.70 6.02
N GLY A 268 -9.65 16.37 6.35
CA GLY A 268 -10.85 17.08 5.92
C GLY A 268 -11.26 18.13 6.95
N LEU A 269 -12.37 18.83 6.70
CA LEU A 269 -12.88 19.85 7.63
C LEU A 269 -13.31 19.24 8.97
N ALA A 270 -13.94 18.06 8.94
CA ALA A 270 -14.50 17.40 10.11
C ALA A 270 -13.93 16.00 10.38
N TRP A 271 -12.86 15.62 9.72
CA TRP A 271 -12.21 14.32 9.94
C TRP A 271 -10.70 14.40 9.70
N SER A 272 -9.99 13.45 10.27
CA SER A 272 -8.59 13.18 9.94
C SER A 272 -8.38 11.69 9.75
N PHE A 273 -7.51 11.33 8.83
CA PHE A 273 -7.10 9.97 8.48
C PHE A 273 -5.59 9.85 8.59
N ALA A 274 -5.09 8.77 9.15
CA ALA A 274 -3.65 8.47 9.17
C ALA A 274 -3.39 6.98 9.01
N GLN A 275 -2.29 6.63 8.35
CA GLN A 275 -1.77 5.29 8.25
C GLN A 275 -0.26 5.32 8.07
N SER A 276 0.43 4.27 8.57
CA SER A 276 1.85 4.03 8.30
C SER A 276 2.01 2.69 7.57
N PRO A 277 1.56 2.59 6.29
CA PRO A 277 1.49 1.32 5.60
C PRO A 277 2.87 0.76 5.28
N ALA A 278 3.08 -0.52 5.61
CA ALA A 278 4.24 -1.31 5.20
C ALA A 278 3.75 -2.52 4.38
N PRO A 279 3.66 -2.37 3.04
CA PRO A 279 3.22 -3.44 2.18
C PRO A 279 4.29 -4.54 2.08
N THR A 280 3.86 -5.79 2.17
CA THR A 280 4.69 -6.96 1.95
C THR A 280 4.06 -7.88 0.92
N GLN A 281 4.88 -8.68 0.24
CA GLN A 281 4.43 -9.60 -0.79
C GLN A 281 5.07 -10.96 -0.60
N LYS A 282 4.24 -12.03 -0.62
CA LYS A 282 4.71 -13.42 -0.62
C LYS A 282 4.20 -14.13 -1.86
N PHE A 283 5.08 -14.88 -2.52
CA PHE A 283 4.74 -15.61 -3.71
C PHE A 283 4.50 -17.09 -3.41
N TRP A 284 3.33 -17.60 -3.82
CA TRP A 284 2.88 -18.98 -3.59
C TRP A 284 2.79 -19.79 -4.90
N GLY A 285 3.70 -19.58 -5.83
CA GLY A 285 3.73 -20.28 -7.11
C GLY A 285 2.65 -19.82 -8.09
N LYS A 286 1.38 -20.05 -7.81
CA LYS A 286 0.25 -19.65 -8.68
C LYS A 286 -0.40 -18.31 -8.30
N SER A 287 -0.11 -17.81 -7.10
CA SER A 287 -0.67 -16.58 -6.57
C SER A 287 0.40 -15.77 -5.82
N ALA A 288 0.15 -14.48 -5.64
CA ALA A 288 0.91 -13.64 -4.73
C ALA A 288 -0.03 -13.09 -3.65
N GLU A 289 0.40 -13.22 -2.42
CA GLU A 289 -0.24 -12.67 -1.24
C GLU A 289 0.31 -11.27 -1.00
N LEU A 290 -0.58 -10.32 -0.82
CA LEU A 290 -0.25 -8.92 -0.54
C LEU A 290 -0.85 -8.58 0.83
N THR A 291 0.01 -8.28 1.79
CA THR A 291 -0.38 -7.80 3.12
C THR A 291 0.13 -6.38 3.33
N THR A 292 -0.53 -5.66 4.21
CA THR A 292 -0.11 -4.30 4.55
C THR A 292 -0.19 -4.15 6.06
N ASP A 293 0.96 -4.10 6.70
CA ASP A 293 1.04 -3.74 8.10
C ASP A 293 0.77 -2.24 8.28
N GLY A 294 0.42 -1.85 9.50
CA GLY A 294 0.04 -0.49 9.83
C GLY A 294 -1.47 -0.26 9.72
N ARG A 295 -2.09 -0.09 10.90
CA ARG A 295 -3.54 0.16 11.00
C ARG A 295 -3.90 1.51 10.40
N VAL A 296 -5.03 1.54 9.72
CA VAL A 296 -5.71 2.81 9.40
C VAL A 296 -6.34 3.36 10.68
N ARG A 297 -6.23 4.67 10.87
CA ARG A 297 -6.85 5.41 11.97
C ARG A 297 -7.59 6.62 11.44
N VAL A 298 -8.84 6.75 11.85
CA VAL A 298 -9.71 7.87 11.50
C VAL A 298 -10.23 8.52 12.78
N THR A 299 -10.22 9.85 12.80
CA THR A 299 -10.90 10.64 13.83
C THR A 299 -11.99 11.46 13.15
N LEU A 300 -13.25 11.25 13.54
CA LEU A 300 -14.39 12.08 13.16
C LEU A 300 -14.60 13.14 14.25
N ARG A 301 -14.76 14.40 13.86
CA ARG A 301 -15.09 15.53 14.74
C ARG A 301 -16.55 15.84 14.59
N LEU A 302 -17.32 15.50 15.60
CA LEU A 302 -18.77 15.64 15.55
C LEU A 302 -19.22 17.10 15.81
N PRO A 303 -20.43 17.47 15.37
CA PRO A 303 -20.94 18.82 15.55
C PRO A 303 -21.12 19.25 17.01
N ASP A 304 -21.23 18.29 17.94
CA ASP A 304 -21.30 18.53 19.39
C ASP A 304 -19.94 18.81 20.04
N GLY A 305 -18.86 18.78 19.25
CA GLY A 305 -17.48 19.01 19.69
C GLY A 305 -16.77 17.77 20.20
N THR A 306 -17.41 16.59 20.17
CA THR A 306 -16.77 15.33 20.53
C THR A 306 -16.02 14.71 19.35
N ASP A 307 -15.00 13.93 19.66
CA ASP A 307 -14.23 13.16 18.67
C ASP A 307 -14.59 11.68 18.79
N GLU A 308 -14.94 11.05 17.67
CA GLU A 308 -15.01 9.59 17.56
C GLU A 308 -13.82 9.05 16.79
N ARG A 309 -13.20 7.99 17.33
CA ARG A 309 -11.99 7.37 16.81
C ARG A 309 -12.29 5.99 16.27
N TYR A 310 -11.75 5.70 15.10
CA TYR A 310 -11.93 4.42 14.42
C TYR A 310 -10.60 3.87 13.95
N SER A 311 -10.42 2.54 14.04
CA SER A 311 -9.24 1.89 13.51
C SER A 311 -9.54 0.52 12.89
N TRP A 312 -8.70 0.12 11.93
CA TRP A 312 -8.76 -1.22 11.32
C TRP A 312 -7.42 -1.62 10.72
N ALA A 313 -7.15 -2.93 10.69
CA ALA A 313 -6.13 -3.53 9.85
C ALA A 313 -6.74 -3.86 8.49
N VAL A 314 -5.97 -3.63 7.42
CA VAL A 314 -6.42 -3.91 6.05
C VAL A 314 -6.41 -5.42 5.79
N ALA A 315 -7.46 -5.94 5.17
CA ALA A 315 -7.54 -7.35 4.82
C ALA A 315 -6.43 -7.76 3.83
N THR A 316 -6.01 -9.00 3.92
CA THR A 316 -5.08 -9.60 2.97
C THR A 316 -5.70 -9.64 1.57
N VAL A 317 -4.87 -9.34 0.57
CA VAL A 317 -5.27 -9.33 -0.84
C VAL A 317 -4.45 -10.38 -1.59
N PHE A 318 -5.10 -11.16 -2.43
CA PHE A 318 -4.40 -12.09 -3.32
C PHE A 318 -4.46 -11.64 -4.77
N LEU A 319 -3.31 -11.63 -5.42
CA LEU A 319 -3.21 -11.64 -6.87
C LEU A 319 -3.24 -13.09 -7.33
N ARG A 320 -4.29 -13.49 -8.03
CA ARG A 320 -4.51 -14.85 -8.51
C ARG A 320 -4.05 -15.03 -9.95
N ASN A 321 -3.79 -16.29 -10.32
CA ASN A 321 -3.45 -16.68 -11.68
C ASN A 321 -2.19 -15.98 -12.24
N VAL A 322 -1.17 -15.79 -11.38
CA VAL A 322 0.06 -15.07 -11.74
C VAL A 322 0.80 -15.74 -12.91
N VAL A 323 0.79 -17.07 -12.93
CA VAL A 323 1.52 -17.88 -13.93
C VAL A 323 0.64 -18.23 -15.12
N MET A 324 -0.60 -18.65 -14.89
CA MET A 324 -1.49 -19.14 -15.94
C MET A 324 -2.92 -18.69 -15.70
N GLY A 325 -3.64 -18.35 -16.75
CA GLY A 325 -5.02 -17.91 -16.70
C GLY A 325 -5.17 -16.38 -16.62
N GLU A 326 -6.40 -15.95 -16.38
CA GLU A 326 -6.75 -14.54 -16.26
C GLU A 326 -6.41 -14.03 -14.85
N LYS A 327 -5.46 -13.10 -14.78
CA LYS A 327 -5.05 -12.49 -13.50
C LYS A 327 -6.18 -11.64 -12.93
N TYR A 328 -6.39 -11.74 -11.63
CA TYR A 328 -7.29 -10.86 -10.90
C TYR A 328 -6.82 -10.68 -9.46
N VAL A 329 -7.29 -9.62 -8.83
CA VAL A 329 -7.04 -9.31 -7.42
C VAL A 329 -8.32 -9.52 -6.65
N GLU A 330 -8.23 -10.07 -5.42
CA GLU A 330 -9.35 -10.21 -4.51
C GLU A 330 -8.91 -10.04 -3.05
N PRO A 331 -9.64 -9.28 -2.23
CA PRO A 331 -9.50 -9.34 -0.77
C PRO A 331 -10.05 -10.68 -0.26
N VAL A 332 -9.44 -11.22 0.79
CA VAL A 332 -9.84 -12.52 1.36
C VAL A 332 -9.94 -12.47 2.88
N GLY A 333 -10.74 -13.39 3.43
CA GLY A 333 -10.91 -13.55 4.85
C GLY A 333 -11.82 -12.48 5.46
N SER A 334 -11.41 -11.95 6.59
CA SER A 334 -12.20 -10.97 7.34
C SER A 334 -11.34 -9.81 7.81
N MET A 335 -11.98 -8.66 8.03
CA MET A 335 -11.42 -7.53 8.74
C MET A 335 -12.48 -6.91 9.66
N ALA A 336 -12.05 -6.06 10.58
CA ALA A 336 -12.99 -5.36 11.46
C ALA A 336 -12.63 -3.89 11.57
N VAL A 337 -13.65 -3.03 11.44
CA VAL A 337 -13.57 -1.62 11.79
C VAL A 337 -14.03 -1.47 13.24
N SER A 338 -13.15 -1.01 14.10
CA SER A 338 -13.43 -0.74 15.52
C SER A 338 -13.72 0.74 15.71
N ASN A 339 -14.76 1.06 16.47
CA ASN A 339 -14.94 2.38 17.07
C ASN A 339 -14.21 2.37 18.42
N ASP A 340 -13.01 2.92 18.45
CA ASP A 340 -12.12 2.89 19.62
C ASP A 340 -12.62 3.80 20.76
N SER A 341 -13.59 4.70 20.48
CA SER A 341 -14.23 5.54 21.48
C SER A 341 -15.36 4.82 22.22
N SER A 342 -16.12 3.95 21.56
CA SER A 342 -17.28 3.27 22.14
C SER A 342 -17.07 1.78 22.39
N GLY A 343 -16.08 1.15 21.75
CA GLY A 343 -15.87 -0.30 21.75
C GLY A 343 -16.77 -1.07 20.78
N ALA A 344 -17.69 -0.41 20.07
CA ALA A 344 -18.48 -1.05 19.02
C ALA A 344 -17.60 -1.40 17.81
N ARG A 345 -18.00 -2.41 17.04
CA ARG A 345 -17.24 -2.85 15.85
C ARG A 345 -18.14 -3.29 14.71
N ALA A 346 -17.64 -3.15 13.49
CA ALA A 346 -18.22 -3.74 12.30
C ALA A 346 -17.30 -4.85 11.79
N ALA A 347 -17.77 -6.08 11.79
CA ALA A 347 -17.06 -7.24 11.24
C ALA A 347 -17.40 -7.37 9.75
N ILE A 348 -16.39 -7.48 8.92
CA ILE A 348 -16.47 -7.54 7.46
C ILE A 348 -15.98 -8.90 7.01
N GLU A 349 -16.78 -9.63 6.26
CA GLU A 349 -16.45 -10.91 5.63
C GLU A 349 -16.36 -10.72 4.11
N PHE A 350 -15.21 -11.07 3.52
CA PHE A 350 -15.03 -11.19 2.08
C PHE A 350 -15.29 -12.65 1.67
N ARG A 351 -16.37 -12.89 0.98
CA ARG A 351 -16.80 -14.25 0.61
C ARG A 351 -16.07 -14.73 -0.63
N SER A 352 -15.29 -15.79 -0.48
CA SER A 352 -14.66 -16.47 -1.62
C SER A 352 -15.67 -17.39 -2.32
N ARG A 353 -15.53 -17.56 -3.65
CA ARG A 353 -16.36 -18.50 -4.44
C ARG A 353 -15.78 -19.92 -4.50
N GLY A 354 -14.77 -20.22 -3.68
CA GLY A 354 -14.11 -21.53 -3.68
C GLY A 354 -13.22 -21.79 -4.89
N MET A 355 -12.61 -22.97 -4.95
CA MET A 355 -11.53 -23.29 -5.89
C MET A 355 -11.95 -23.22 -7.38
N PHE A 356 -13.22 -23.38 -7.71
CA PHE A 356 -13.75 -23.40 -9.08
C PHE A 356 -14.69 -22.23 -9.39
N GLY A 357 -14.94 -21.35 -8.43
CA GLY A 357 -15.99 -20.32 -8.53
C GLY A 357 -15.52 -18.97 -9.10
N GLY A 358 -14.25 -18.81 -9.41
CA GLY A 358 -13.69 -17.52 -9.86
C GLY A 358 -13.50 -16.52 -8.69
N ARG A 359 -13.45 -15.22 -9.02
CA ARG A 359 -13.21 -14.14 -8.04
C ARG A 359 -14.37 -14.00 -7.06
N GLY A 360 -14.05 -13.98 -5.76
CA GLY A 360 -14.98 -13.63 -4.71
C GLY A 360 -15.20 -12.10 -4.66
N GLU A 361 -16.45 -11.66 -4.75
CA GLU A 361 -16.79 -10.23 -4.75
C GLU A 361 -17.71 -9.83 -3.62
N ASP A 362 -18.45 -10.80 -3.07
CA ASP A 362 -19.50 -10.55 -2.09
C ASP A 362 -18.90 -10.10 -0.75
N VAL A 363 -19.52 -9.09 -0.14
CA VAL A 363 -19.16 -8.53 1.15
C VAL A 363 -20.39 -8.56 2.06
N VAL A 364 -20.17 -9.06 3.26
CA VAL A 364 -21.16 -9.00 4.34
C VAL A 364 -20.54 -8.30 5.53
N VAL A 365 -21.25 -7.34 6.08
CA VAL A 365 -20.85 -6.58 7.28
C VAL A 365 -21.91 -6.77 8.36
N GLU A 366 -21.46 -7.07 9.57
CA GLU A 366 -22.31 -7.18 10.76
C GLU A 366 -21.78 -6.24 11.86
N VAL A 367 -22.70 -5.52 12.49
CA VAL A 367 -22.38 -4.59 13.59
C VAL A 367 -22.55 -5.29 14.93
N TYR A 368 -21.60 -5.06 15.83
CA TYR A 368 -21.58 -5.55 17.20
C TYR A 368 -21.42 -4.37 18.18
N GLY A 369 -22.18 -4.39 19.25
CA GLY A 369 -22.03 -3.47 20.36
C GLY A 369 -20.74 -3.67 21.15
N SER A 370 -20.45 -2.78 22.08
CA SER A 370 -19.29 -2.89 22.98
C SER A 370 -19.33 -4.12 23.89
N ASP A 371 -20.53 -4.61 24.17
CA ASP A 371 -20.78 -5.85 24.92
C ASP A 371 -20.63 -7.12 24.07
N GLY A 372 -20.31 -6.98 22.78
CA GLY A 372 -20.21 -8.08 21.82
C GLY A 372 -21.56 -8.58 21.29
N SER A 373 -22.70 -7.98 21.70
CA SER A 373 -24.02 -8.32 21.16
C SER A 373 -24.13 -7.93 19.69
N ARG A 374 -24.82 -8.73 18.90
CA ARG A 374 -25.10 -8.45 17.49
C ARG A 374 -26.25 -7.44 17.41
N ASP A 375 -26.00 -6.30 16.76
CA ASP A 375 -27.01 -5.24 16.58
C ASP A 375 -28.10 -5.62 15.55
N GLY A 376 -27.76 -6.47 14.57
CA GLY A 376 -28.64 -6.84 13.45
C GLY A 376 -28.46 -5.98 12.21
N SER A 377 -28.00 -4.74 12.37
CA SER A 377 -27.68 -3.87 11.23
C SER A 377 -26.33 -4.23 10.60
N GLY A 378 -26.14 -3.86 9.34
CA GLY A 378 -24.91 -4.14 8.62
C GLY A 378 -24.90 -3.57 7.21
N LEU A 379 -23.99 -4.08 6.39
CA LEU A 379 -23.94 -3.80 4.96
C LEU A 379 -23.86 -5.10 4.18
N VAL A 380 -24.44 -5.10 2.99
CA VAL A 380 -24.34 -6.19 2.02
C VAL A 380 -24.10 -5.63 0.63
N GLY A 381 -23.39 -6.38 -0.19
CA GLY A 381 -23.09 -6.01 -1.57
C GLY A 381 -21.80 -6.62 -2.04
N THR A 382 -21.08 -5.91 -2.89
CA THR A 382 -19.79 -6.35 -3.42
C THR A 382 -18.75 -5.23 -3.31
N TRP A 383 -17.49 -5.60 -3.07
CA TRP A 383 -16.39 -4.63 -3.06
C TRP A 383 -16.09 -4.08 -4.47
N THR A 384 -16.66 -4.69 -5.52
CA THR A 384 -16.53 -4.27 -6.92
C THR A 384 -17.68 -3.43 -7.43
N GLY A 385 -18.87 -3.52 -6.81
CA GLY A 385 -20.10 -2.93 -7.35
C GLY A 385 -20.84 -1.98 -6.43
N GLY A 386 -20.68 -2.12 -5.11
CA GLY A 386 -21.33 -1.21 -4.16
C GLY A 386 -21.83 -1.88 -2.89
N LEU A 387 -22.19 -1.07 -1.89
CA LEU A 387 -22.66 -1.51 -0.59
C LEU A 387 -23.98 -0.83 -0.22
N ARG A 388 -24.89 -1.64 0.31
CA ARG A 388 -26.23 -1.22 0.74
C ARG A 388 -26.44 -1.54 2.21
N ILE A 389 -27.18 -0.70 2.92
CA ILE A 389 -27.58 -0.96 4.30
C ILE A 389 -28.43 -2.23 4.36
N SER A 390 -28.16 -3.06 5.35
CA SER A 390 -28.85 -4.33 5.58
C SER A 390 -29.37 -4.44 7.02
N ASP A 391 -30.42 -5.24 7.18
CA ASP A 391 -30.92 -5.70 8.45
C ASP A 391 -30.95 -7.23 8.44
N GLN A 392 -30.39 -7.86 9.47
CA GLN A 392 -30.22 -9.31 9.58
C GLN A 392 -29.60 -9.94 8.30
N GLY A 393 -28.64 -9.23 7.67
CA GLY A 393 -27.96 -9.70 6.46
C GLY A 393 -28.78 -9.59 5.17
N LYS A 394 -29.97 -8.98 5.21
CA LYS A 394 -30.81 -8.73 4.05
C LYS A 394 -30.81 -7.24 3.69
N PRO A 395 -30.75 -6.88 2.39
CA PRO A 395 -30.86 -5.48 1.98
C PRO A 395 -32.14 -4.84 2.55
N SER A 396 -32.01 -3.73 3.29
CA SER A 396 -33.13 -3.07 3.96
C SER A 396 -33.15 -1.56 3.77
N GLY A 397 -32.05 -0.98 3.30
CA GLY A 397 -31.87 0.47 3.18
C GLY A 397 -31.22 0.91 1.87
N PRO A 398 -30.82 2.18 1.77
CA PRO A 398 -30.20 2.74 0.58
C PRO A 398 -28.82 2.13 0.31
N GLU A 399 -28.41 2.25 -0.95
CA GLU A 399 -27.02 2.09 -1.33
C GLU A 399 -26.24 3.30 -0.83
N ILE A 400 -25.21 3.07 -0.02
CA ILE A 400 -24.41 4.13 0.60
C ILE A 400 -23.06 4.34 -0.08
N TRP A 401 -22.62 3.36 -0.88
CA TRP A 401 -21.41 3.45 -1.66
C TRP A 401 -21.52 2.65 -2.95
N LYS A 402 -20.97 3.19 -4.02
CA LYS A 402 -20.68 2.54 -5.30
C LYS A 402 -19.32 2.99 -5.83
N PRO A 403 -18.62 2.18 -6.64
CA PRO A 403 -17.32 2.54 -7.18
C PRO A 403 -17.43 3.66 -8.22
N GLY A 404 -16.42 4.52 -8.26
CA GLY A 404 -16.28 5.62 -9.22
C GLY A 404 -16.07 5.12 -10.65
N SER A 405 -16.19 6.04 -11.62
CA SER A 405 -16.04 5.74 -13.04
C SER A 405 -14.61 5.35 -13.40
N LEU A 406 -14.49 4.40 -14.33
CA LEU A 406 -13.21 4.09 -14.97
C LEU A 406 -12.91 5.09 -16.09
N VAL A 407 -11.62 5.28 -16.34
CA VAL A 407 -11.15 5.95 -17.56
C VAL A 407 -11.62 5.16 -18.78
N PRO A 408 -12.11 5.80 -19.83
CA PRO A 408 -12.49 5.11 -21.06
C PRO A 408 -11.36 4.25 -21.61
N ASN A 409 -11.71 3.11 -22.23
CA ASN A 409 -10.76 2.13 -22.75
C ASN A 409 -9.83 1.55 -21.67
N ALA A 410 -10.41 1.11 -20.56
CA ALA A 410 -9.69 0.53 -19.41
C ALA A 410 -8.58 -0.47 -19.77
N PRO A 411 -8.72 -1.37 -20.78
CA PRO A 411 -7.63 -2.28 -21.18
C PRO A 411 -6.32 -1.57 -21.57
N ASN A 412 -6.42 -0.38 -22.16
CA ASN A 412 -5.26 0.39 -22.61
C ASN A 412 -4.90 1.57 -21.70
N THR A 413 -5.75 1.90 -20.73
CA THR A 413 -5.57 3.00 -19.77
C THR A 413 -5.33 2.50 -18.36
N TYR A 414 -4.60 1.39 -18.24
CA TYR A 414 -4.15 0.77 -16.98
C TYR A 414 -5.30 0.36 -16.03
N GLY A 415 -6.56 0.37 -16.47
CA GLY A 415 -7.72 0.10 -15.63
C GLY A 415 -7.93 1.12 -14.50
N MET A 416 -7.46 2.34 -14.69
CA MET A 416 -7.56 3.39 -13.67
C MET A 416 -8.98 3.95 -13.55
N THR A 417 -9.35 4.35 -12.33
CA THR A 417 -10.48 5.25 -12.11
C THR A 417 -10.11 6.66 -12.57
N THR A 418 -11.11 7.50 -12.82
CA THR A 418 -10.88 8.94 -13.12
C THR A 418 -10.14 9.63 -11.99
N PHE A 419 -10.37 9.20 -10.74
CA PHE A 419 -9.61 9.66 -9.59
C PHE A 419 -8.13 9.28 -9.71
N ALA A 420 -7.81 8.01 -9.91
CA ALA A 420 -6.44 7.52 -10.04
C ALA A 420 -5.69 8.20 -11.20
N ALA A 421 -6.35 8.38 -12.36
CA ALA A 421 -5.78 9.05 -13.52
C ALA A 421 -5.40 10.52 -13.24
N SER A 422 -6.10 11.19 -12.33
CA SER A 422 -5.84 12.59 -11.96
C SER A 422 -4.66 12.76 -10.99
N LEU A 423 -4.17 11.69 -10.35
CA LEU A 423 -3.17 11.82 -9.27
C LEU A 423 -1.80 12.29 -9.76
N ASN A 424 -1.45 12.00 -11.02
CA ASN A 424 -0.17 12.45 -11.60
C ASN A 424 -0.27 13.82 -12.31
N GLU A 425 -1.41 14.48 -12.23
CA GLU A 425 -1.61 15.82 -12.76
C GLU A 425 -1.04 16.88 -11.82
N ILE A 426 -0.46 17.94 -12.41
CA ILE A 426 -0.06 19.15 -11.69
C ILE A 426 -1.04 20.25 -12.12
N THR A 427 -1.99 20.56 -11.23
CA THR A 427 -3.01 21.59 -11.48
C THR A 427 -2.50 22.98 -11.06
N PRO A 428 -3.27 24.04 -11.29
CA PRO A 428 -2.91 25.38 -10.78
C PRO A 428 -2.73 25.42 -9.25
N LEU A 429 -3.34 24.50 -8.49
CA LEU A 429 -3.17 24.42 -7.03
C LEU A 429 -1.76 23.99 -6.63
N GLU A 430 -1.14 23.13 -7.44
CA GLU A 430 0.16 22.55 -7.15
C GLU A 430 1.31 23.24 -7.91
N LYS A 431 1.02 23.86 -9.07
CA LYS A 431 2.05 24.43 -9.95
C LYS A 431 2.91 25.47 -9.23
N GLY A 432 4.22 25.19 -9.18
CA GLY A 432 5.21 26.04 -8.52
C GLY A 432 5.16 26.02 -6.99
N LYS A 433 4.37 25.11 -6.38
CA LYS A 433 4.23 24.97 -4.93
C LYS A 433 4.70 23.62 -4.39
N LEU A 434 5.03 22.68 -5.27
CA LEU A 434 5.49 21.34 -4.86
C LEU A 434 6.94 21.38 -4.39
N PRO A 435 7.30 20.56 -3.36
CA PRO A 435 8.70 20.35 -3.01
C PRO A 435 9.40 19.54 -4.11
N ALA A 436 10.73 19.65 -4.19
CA ALA A 436 11.55 18.89 -5.14
C ALA A 436 11.46 17.36 -4.94
N THR A 437 10.88 16.91 -3.82
CA THR A 437 10.65 15.49 -3.50
C THR A 437 9.32 14.94 -4.00
N ASP A 438 8.42 15.79 -4.55
CA ASP A 438 7.10 15.31 -4.99
C ASP A 438 7.20 14.39 -6.21
N CYS A 439 6.64 13.19 -6.11
CA CYS A 439 6.75 12.14 -7.14
C CYS A 439 6.25 12.57 -8.53
N ARG A 440 5.40 13.59 -8.63
CA ARG A 440 4.96 14.15 -9.91
C ARG A 440 6.08 14.88 -10.68
N LEU A 441 7.18 15.22 -10.00
CA LEU A 441 8.37 15.82 -10.63
C LEU A 441 9.38 14.75 -11.08
N ARG A 442 9.17 13.51 -10.73
CA ARG A 442 10.05 12.38 -11.01
C ARG A 442 10.12 12.11 -12.53
N PRO A 443 11.33 12.17 -13.15
CA PRO A 443 11.47 12.14 -14.60
C PRO A 443 11.10 10.80 -15.24
N ASP A 444 11.48 9.66 -14.65
CA ASP A 444 11.18 8.33 -15.18
C ASP A 444 9.66 8.07 -15.21
N GLN A 445 8.93 8.43 -14.16
CA GLN A 445 7.48 8.31 -14.10
C GLN A 445 6.79 9.21 -15.14
N ARG A 446 7.27 10.44 -15.33
CA ARG A 446 6.76 11.37 -16.35
C ARG A 446 6.98 10.86 -17.77
N LEU A 447 8.16 10.36 -18.06
CA LEU A 447 8.49 9.79 -19.37
C LEU A 447 7.67 8.52 -19.63
N ALA A 448 7.48 7.67 -18.63
CA ALA A 448 6.63 6.49 -18.73
C ALA A 448 5.18 6.86 -19.08
N GLU A 449 4.61 7.90 -18.45
CA GLU A 449 3.27 8.40 -18.77
C GLU A 449 3.18 8.91 -20.20
N GLN A 450 4.25 9.49 -20.73
CA GLN A 450 4.34 9.96 -22.12
C GLN A 450 4.59 8.82 -23.14
N GLY A 451 4.75 7.58 -22.68
CA GLY A 451 5.05 6.43 -23.52
C GLY A 451 6.52 6.32 -23.96
N LYS A 452 7.41 7.13 -23.41
CA LYS A 452 8.86 7.15 -23.70
C LYS A 452 9.60 6.18 -22.78
N LEU A 453 9.36 4.88 -23.00
CA LEU A 453 9.78 3.85 -22.05
C LEU A 453 11.29 3.65 -21.96
N ASP A 454 12.03 3.79 -23.07
CA ASP A 454 13.49 3.63 -23.07
C ASP A 454 14.16 4.78 -22.29
N GLU A 455 13.74 6.03 -22.55
CA GLU A 455 14.20 7.20 -21.78
C GLU A 455 13.83 7.07 -20.29
N ALA A 456 12.63 6.54 -20.01
CA ALA A 456 12.16 6.31 -18.64
C ALA A 456 13.01 5.24 -17.93
N GLU A 457 13.43 4.16 -18.63
CA GLU A 457 14.31 3.14 -18.06
C GLU A 457 15.69 3.72 -17.73
N ASP A 458 16.26 4.52 -18.62
CA ASP A 458 17.55 5.19 -18.38
C ASP A 458 17.50 6.09 -17.14
N TRP A 459 16.42 6.87 -16.98
CA TRP A 459 16.22 7.71 -15.80
C TRP A 459 16.00 6.89 -14.54
N LYS A 460 15.21 5.81 -14.63
CA LYS A 460 14.99 4.92 -13.48
C LYS A 460 16.31 4.36 -12.95
N VAL A 461 17.17 3.84 -13.83
CA VAL A 461 18.49 3.32 -13.44
C VAL A 461 19.33 4.40 -12.75
N LYS A 462 19.39 5.62 -13.31
CA LYS A 462 20.13 6.74 -12.70
C LYS A 462 19.61 7.09 -11.30
N LEU A 463 18.31 7.19 -11.12
CA LEU A 463 17.68 7.52 -9.84
C LEU A 463 17.93 6.42 -8.79
N GLU A 464 17.81 5.16 -9.18
CA GLU A 464 18.08 4.01 -8.32
C GLU A 464 19.56 3.97 -7.89
N GLU A 465 20.50 4.25 -8.81
CA GLU A 465 21.92 4.28 -8.51
C GLU A 465 22.29 5.46 -7.58
N ALA A 466 21.73 6.62 -7.83
CA ALA A 466 21.90 7.79 -6.95
C ALA A 466 21.35 7.52 -5.53
N GLN A 467 20.22 6.84 -5.41
CA GLN A 467 19.68 6.41 -4.10
C GLN A 467 20.64 5.44 -3.41
N ARG A 468 21.15 4.43 -4.11
CA ARG A 468 22.15 3.49 -3.57
C ARG A 468 23.40 4.21 -3.08
N SER A 469 23.89 5.17 -3.86
CA SER A 469 25.06 6.00 -3.49
C SER A 469 24.79 6.82 -2.22
N ARG A 470 23.64 7.52 -2.16
CA ARG A 470 23.26 8.27 -0.94
C ARG A 470 23.19 7.37 0.29
N ARG A 471 22.62 6.17 0.17
CA ARG A 471 22.56 5.22 1.29
C ARG A 471 23.94 4.77 1.76
N ARG A 472 24.86 4.41 0.84
CA ARG A 472 26.23 4.03 1.20
C ARG A 472 26.94 5.14 1.99
N VAL A 473 26.82 6.39 1.54
CA VAL A 473 27.41 7.55 2.24
C VAL A 473 26.83 7.71 3.66
N MET A 474 25.54 7.46 3.84
CA MET A 474 24.92 7.51 5.17
C MET A 474 25.39 6.35 6.07
N GLU A 475 25.45 5.13 5.53
CA GLU A 475 25.95 3.94 6.22
C GLU A 475 27.42 4.11 6.65
N GLU A 476 28.29 4.63 5.76
CA GLU A 476 29.70 4.94 6.06
C GLU A 476 29.86 5.98 7.17
N LYS A 477 28.91 6.92 7.28
CA LYS A 477 28.89 7.95 8.32
C LYS A 477 28.18 7.50 9.61
N GLY A 478 27.62 6.29 9.65
CA GLY A 478 26.80 5.81 10.77
C GLY A 478 25.55 6.65 11.01
N GLN A 479 25.00 7.26 9.94
CA GLN A 479 23.84 8.13 10.02
C GLN A 479 22.57 7.34 9.67
N GLU A 480 21.57 7.44 10.52
CA GLU A 480 20.23 6.96 10.20
C GLU A 480 19.46 8.00 9.40
N TYR A 481 18.67 7.52 8.42
CA TYR A 481 17.74 8.37 7.70
C TYR A 481 16.65 8.90 8.63
N ARG A 482 16.41 10.22 8.59
CA ARG A 482 15.33 10.88 9.34
C ARG A 482 14.32 11.48 8.36
N PRO A 483 13.07 10.99 8.35
CA PRO A 483 12.02 11.56 7.51
C PRO A 483 11.82 13.05 7.80
N ARG A 484 11.61 13.82 6.75
CA ARG A 484 11.48 15.27 6.85
C ARG A 484 10.17 15.68 7.50
N TRP A 485 9.07 15.04 7.09
CA TRP A 485 7.72 15.50 7.43
C TRP A 485 7.04 14.66 8.51
N PHE A 486 7.53 13.46 8.74
CA PHE A 486 6.96 12.58 9.74
C PHE A 486 7.96 12.27 10.84
N VAL A 487 7.44 11.97 12.02
CA VAL A 487 8.21 11.53 13.19
C VAL A 487 7.63 10.23 13.71
N LYS A 488 8.50 9.30 14.09
CA LYS A 488 8.08 8.02 14.68
C LYS A 488 7.45 8.29 16.04
N ALA A 489 6.21 7.87 16.22
CA ALA A 489 5.58 7.84 17.54
C ALA A 489 6.21 6.73 18.38
N ALA A 490 6.05 6.80 19.71
CA ALA A 490 6.38 5.65 20.56
C ALA A 490 5.61 4.43 20.07
N ALA A 491 6.26 3.25 20.09
CA ALA A 491 5.65 2.01 19.62
C ALA A 491 4.29 1.78 20.31
N ALA A 492 3.30 1.35 19.52
CA ALA A 492 2.04 0.87 20.08
C ALA A 492 2.31 -0.35 20.98
N GLN A 493 1.39 -0.66 21.89
CA GLN A 493 1.52 -1.78 22.82
C GLN A 493 1.68 -3.15 22.14
N ASP A 494 1.25 -3.25 20.87
CA ASP A 494 1.35 -4.43 20.00
C ASP A 494 2.61 -4.45 19.11
N GLY A 495 3.54 -3.48 19.32
CA GLY A 495 4.76 -3.35 18.51
C GLY A 495 4.55 -2.66 17.16
N GLU A 496 3.35 -2.18 16.84
CA GLU A 496 3.09 -1.45 15.60
C GLU A 496 3.91 -0.16 15.53
N GLU A 497 4.55 0.07 14.39
CA GLU A 497 5.29 1.28 14.12
C GLU A 497 4.38 2.35 13.49
N VAL A 498 4.16 3.42 14.22
CA VAL A 498 3.28 4.53 13.81
C VAL A 498 4.09 5.79 13.57
N TRP A 499 3.81 6.46 12.46
CA TRP A 499 4.41 7.74 12.10
C TRP A 499 3.36 8.86 12.12
N LYS A 500 3.73 10.01 12.67
CA LYS A 500 2.87 11.19 12.79
C LYS A 500 3.41 12.33 11.98
N LEU A 501 2.52 13.08 11.34
CA LEU A 501 2.88 14.30 10.64
C LEU A 501 3.39 15.35 11.63
N LYS A 502 4.56 15.93 11.34
CA LYS A 502 5.11 17.04 12.10
C LYS A 502 4.24 18.28 11.90
N GLY A 503 3.94 18.95 12.99
CA GLY A 503 3.24 20.23 12.99
C GLY A 503 4.17 21.40 13.36
N GLY A 504 3.64 22.61 13.36
CA GLY A 504 4.37 23.81 13.73
C GLY A 504 5.09 24.47 12.57
N LYS A 505 6.04 25.36 12.84
CA LYS A 505 6.65 26.24 11.83
C LYS A 505 7.34 25.48 10.68
N ASP A 506 7.85 24.28 10.96
CA ASP A 506 8.57 23.41 10.03
C ASP A 506 7.70 22.24 9.53
N GLY A 507 6.38 22.32 9.73
CA GLY A 507 5.42 21.37 9.21
C GLY A 507 5.24 21.50 7.70
N TYR A 508 4.83 20.39 7.04
CA TYR A 508 4.65 20.36 5.59
C TYR A 508 3.74 21.48 5.07
N TRP A 509 2.57 21.64 5.69
CA TRP A 509 1.56 22.58 5.22
C TRP A 509 1.95 24.04 5.48
N GLU A 510 2.69 24.30 6.53
CA GLU A 510 3.23 25.62 6.84
C GLU A 510 4.36 26.03 5.87
N GLU A 511 5.25 25.10 5.52
CA GLU A 511 6.29 25.31 4.49
C GLU A 511 5.65 25.55 3.12
N ARG A 512 4.66 24.71 2.77
CA ARG A 512 3.90 24.87 1.54
C ARG A 512 3.17 26.20 1.45
N ALA A 513 2.58 26.68 2.54
CA ALA A 513 1.89 27.97 2.58
C ALA A 513 2.85 29.15 2.38
N LYS A 514 4.09 29.03 2.86
CA LYS A 514 5.16 30.01 2.64
C LYS A 514 5.72 29.95 1.22
N GLY A 515 5.56 28.83 0.51
CA GLY A 515 6.20 28.58 -0.79
C GLY A 515 7.73 28.40 -0.71
N THR A 516 8.24 28.06 0.47
CA THR A 516 9.67 27.84 0.72
C THR A 516 9.89 26.43 1.23
N TRP A 517 10.81 25.71 0.59
CA TRP A 517 11.13 24.32 0.94
C TRP A 517 12.56 24.26 1.48
N THR A 518 12.80 24.89 2.64
CA THR A 518 14.13 25.00 3.23
C THR A 518 14.65 23.64 3.67
N GLY A 519 15.84 23.26 3.19
CA GLY A 519 16.50 22.00 3.56
C GLY A 519 15.80 20.74 3.02
N VAL A 520 15.01 20.87 1.96
CA VAL A 520 14.47 19.73 1.21
C VAL A 520 15.45 19.36 0.10
N ASP A 521 15.90 18.11 0.12
CA ASP A 521 16.80 17.58 -0.90
C ASP A 521 16.10 17.49 -2.27
N ASP A 522 16.84 17.76 -3.33
CA ASP A 522 16.38 17.47 -4.69
C ASP A 522 16.71 16.01 -5.02
N LEU A 523 15.72 15.14 -4.88
CA LEU A 523 15.90 13.70 -5.07
C LEU A 523 16.09 13.32 -6.54
N PHE A 524 15.64 14.14 -7.46
CA PHE A 524 15.55 13.82 -8.89
C PHE A 524 16.62 14.49 -9.73
N ASN A 525 17.42 15.35 -9.15
CA ASN A 525 18.58 15.96 -9.78
C ASN A 525 19.82 15.05 -9.60
N VAL A 526 20.10 14.19 -10.59
CA VAL A 526 21.11 13.13 -10.57
C VAL A 526 22.00 13.17 -11.80
#